data_c0e7abac0f4b468db8e47557a1539468
#
_entry.id   c0e7abac0f4b468db8e47557a1539468
#
_cell.length_a   1.000
_cell.length_b   1.000
_cell.length_c   1.000
_cell.angle_alpha   90.00
_cell.angle_beta   90.00
_cell.angle_gamma   90.00
#
_symmetry.space_group_name_H-M   'P 1'
#
loop_
_entity.id
_entity.type
_entity.pdbx_description
1 polymer ?
#
loop_
_entity_poly.entity_id
_entity_poly.type
_entity_poly.pdbx_seq_one_letter_code
_entity_poly.pdbx_strand_id
1 'polypeptide(L)'
;MSYSSLENVIISGTSTISGVAIADIMSNSKKKEVALAKGIACAVFNDYGYGVREIARLLSIDHKGVSVYIGSHDNRMADKKYTIKYKKVKAFVEGYEHSNEVNVNRLNETSAKVIAMQERYEHLKELLTSN
;
A
#
# COMPACT_ATOMS: atom_id res chain seq x y z
N MET A 1 -0.95 18.30 3.46
CA MET A 1 -1.33 17.42 2.34
C MET A 1 -1.60 16.02 2.87
N SER A 2 -2.76 15.49 2.60
CA SER A 2 -3.09 14.14 3.04
C SER A 2 -2.75 13.13 1.95
N TYR A 3 -2.17 12.02 2.35
CA TYR A 3 -1.91 10.89 1.44
C TYR A 3 -3.08 9.91 1.53
N SER A 4 -3.33 9.18 0.46
CA SER A 4 -4.28 8.07 0.52
C SER A 4 -3.73 6.96 1.42
N SER A 5 -4.59 6.04 1.84
CA SER A 5 -4.16 4.90 2.66
C SER A 5 -3.09 4.07 1.96
N LEU A 6 -3.23 3.84 0.65
CA LEU A 6 -2.24 3.10 -0.14
C LEU A 6 -0.90 3.81 -0.16
N GLU A 7 -0.90 5.14 -0.39
CA GLU A 7 0.32 5.94 -0.42
C GLU A 7 1.06 5.89 0.92
N ASN A 8 0.31 6.02 2.02
CA ASN A 8 0.88 5.89 3.37
C ASN A 8 1.47 4.50 3.60
N VAL A 9 0.80 3.46 3.16
CA VAL A 9 1.28 2.07 3.33
C VAL A 9 2.56 1.84 2.55
N ILE A 10 2.65 2.34 1.32
CA ILE A 10 3.86 2.21 0.51
C ILE A 10 5.03 2.92 1.18
N ILE A 11 4.83 4.16 1.62
CA ILE A 11 5.88 4.95 2.27
C ILE A 11 6.28 4.33 3.61
N SER A 12 5.31 4.00 4.45
CA SER A 12 5.55 3.40 5.76
C SER A 12 6.18 2.02 5.66
N GLY A 13 5.71 1.20 4.74
CA GLY A 13 6.27 -0.12 4.49
C GLY A 13 7.70 -0.06 4.02
N THR A 14 8.00 0.87 3.11
CA THR A 14 9.37 1.09 2.63
C THR A 14 10.27 1.52 3.78
N SER A 15 9.81 2.46 4.61
CA SER A 15 10.56 2.93 5.76
C SER A 15 10.84 1.80 6.75
N THR A 16 9.82 1.05 7.12
CA THR A 16 9.93 -0.03 8.11
C THR A 16 10.85 -1.14 7.62
N ILE A 17 10.68 -1.59 6.39
CA ILE A 17 11.43 -2.73 5.84
C ILE A 17 12.87 -2.33 5.52
N SER A 18 13.09 -1.14 4.98
CA SER A 18 14.44 -0.66 4.65
C SER A 18 15.22 -0.18 5.88
N GLY A 19 14.53 0.15 6.97
CA GLY A 19 15.15 0.73 8.15
C GLY A 19 15.54 2.20 7.97
N VAL A 20 15.00 2.87 6.96
CA VAL A 20 15.29 4.27 6.66
C VAL A 20 14.08 5.12 7.07
N ALA A 21 14.33 6.19 7.82
CA ALA A 21 13.28 7.09 8.28
C ALA A 21 12.53 7.71 7.10
N ILE A 22 11.23 7.91 7.25
CA ILE A 22 10.39 8.55 6.21
C ILE A 22 10.97 9.91 5.82
N ALA A 23 11.43 10.70 6.80
CA ALA A 23 12.03 12.00 6.56
C ALA A 23 13.25 11.90 5.63
N ASP A 24 14.05 10.85 5.77
CA ASP A 24 15.22 10.62 4.91
C ASP A 24 14.81 10.17 3.51
N ILE A 25 13.78 9.33 3.39
CA ILE A 25 13.25 8.92 2.09
C ILE A 25 12.75 10.14 1.31
N MET A 26 12.16 11.10 2.02
CA MET A 26 11.61 12.32 1.43
C MET A 26 12.62 13.48 1.41
N SER A 27 13.90 13.17 1.55
CA SER A 27 14.98 14.16 1.56
C SER A 27 15.84 14.06 0.30
N ASN A 28 16.80 14.98 0.18
CA ASN A 28 17.78 14.96 -0.89
C ASN A 28 19.02 14.12 -0.56
N SER A 29 18.97 13.33 0.51
CA SER A 29 20.08 12.48 0.93
C SER A 29 20.45 11.50 -0.17
N LYS A 30 21.76 11.39 -0.44
CA LYS A 30 22.31 10.43 -1.41
C LYS A 30 23.03 9.26 -0.73
N LYS A 31 22.82 9.09 0.57
CA LYS A 31 23.37 7.93 1.29
C LYS A 31 22.86 6.66 0.64
N LYS A 32 23.70 5.64 0.62
CA LYS A 32 23.42 4.38 -0.07
C LYS A 32 22.13 3.72 0.41
N GLU A 33 21.91 3.68 1.72
CA GLU A 33 20.70 3.10 2.31
C GLU A 33 19.46 3.89 1.93
N VAL A 34 19.57 5.22 1.90
CA VAL A 34 18.48 6.11 1.54
C VAL A 34 18.15 5.98 0.06
N ALA A 35 19.16 5.92 -0.79
CA ALA A 35 18.97 5.72 -2.23
C ALA A 35 18.28 4.38 -2.52
N LEU A 36 18.66 3.34 -1.80
CA LEU A 36 18.03 2.03 -1.91
C LEU A 36 16.54 2.11 -1.55
N ALA A 37 16.22 2.75 -0.43
CA ALA A 37 14.83 2.93 0.01
C ALA A 37 14.02 3.75 -1.00
N LYS A 38 14.59 4.85 -1.52
CA LYS A 38 13.95 5.68 -2.54
C LYS A 38 13.67 4.86 -3.81
N GLY A 39 14.63 4.06 -4.24
CA GLY A 39 14.47 3.19 -5.40
C GLY A 39 13.33 2.20 -5.22
N ILE A 40 13.23 1.59 -4.05
CA ILE A 40 12.15 0.65 -3.73
C ILE A 40 10.80 1.37 -3.73
N ALA A 41 10.70 2.52 -3.07
CA ALA A 41 9.45 3.28 -3.02
C ALA A 41 8.99 3.68 -4.43
N CYS A 42 9.91 4.21 -5.25
CA CYS A 42 9.60 4.57 -6.63
C CYS A 42 9.11 3.37 -7.44
N ALA A 43 9.77 2.23 -7.32
CA ALA A 43 9.40 1.02 -8.04
C ALA A 43 8.02 0.51 -7.62
N VAL A 44 7.72 0.50 -6.33
CA VAL A 44 6.43 0.05 -5.83
C VAL A 44 5.31 1.00 -6.28
N PHE A 45 5.52 2.31 -6.17
CA PHE A 45 4.54 3.28 -6.68
C PHE A 45 4.31 3.09 -8.18
N ASN A 46 5.37 2.89 -8.94
CA ASN A 46 5.27 2.65 -10.39
C ASN A 46 4.48 1.38 -10.70
N ASP A 47 4.68 0.32 -9.92
CA ASP A 47 3.94 -0.93 -10.06
C ASP A 47 2.45 -0.74 -9.85
N TYR A 48 2.07 0.22 -9.01
CA TYR A 48 0.66 0.55 -8.76
C TYR A 48 0.12 1.63 -9.70
N GLY A 49 0.85 1.96 -10.77
CA GLY A 49 0.37 2.83 -11.82
C GLY A 49 0.57 4.32 -11.58
N TYR A 50 1.36 4.69 -10.58
CA TYR A 50 1.67 6.11 -10.33
C TYR A 50 2.67 6.63 -11.36
N GLY A 51 2.41 7.83 -11.87
CA GLY A 51 3.30 8.48 -12.83
C GLY A 51 4.53 9.09 -12.14
N VAL A 52 5.57 9.35 -12.93
CA VAL A 52 6.84 9.90 -12.43
C VAL A 52 6.65 11.20 -11.64
N ARG A 53 5.87 12.13 -12.17
CA ARG A 53 5.64 13.42 -11.51
C ARG A 53 4.84 13.26 -10.22
N GLU A 54 3.92 12.35 -10.21
CA GLU A 54 3.11 12.01 -9.04
C GLU A 54 3.97 11.45 -7.92
N ILE A 55 4.84 10.49 -8.26
CA ILE A 55 5.80 9.89 -7.32
C ILE A 55 6.75 10.97 -6.77
N ALA A 56 7.24 11.83 -7.65
CA ALA A 56 8.13 12.94 -7.26
C ALA A 56 7.47 13.84 -6.21
N ARG A 57 6.20 14.16 -6.42
CA ARG A 57 5.42 14.97 -5.48
C ARG A 57 5.22 14.25 -4.16
N LEU A 58 4.87 12.96 -4.21
CA LEU A 58 4.59 12.16 -3.01
C LEU A 58 5.84 11.97 -2.15
N LEU A 59 7.00 11.78 -2.78
CA LEU A 59 8.26 11.55 -2.07
C LEU A 59 9.07 12.83 -1.87
N SER A 60 8.60 13.96 -2.35
CA SER A 60 9.30 15.26 -2.28
C SER A 60 10.70 15.21 -2.87
N ILE A 61 10.85 14.50 -3.97
CA ILE A 61 12.11 14.38 -4.71
C ILE A 61 11.92 14.85 -6.17
N ASP A 62 13.03 15.10 -6.87
CA ASP A 62 13.00 15.55 -8.26
C ASP A 62 12.46 14.44 -9.17
N HIS A 63 11.64 14.81 -10.15
CA HIS A 63 11.08 13.85 -11.11
C HIS A 63 12.18 13.18 -11.97
N LYS A 64 13.31 13.83 -12.19
CA LYS A 64 14.46 13.22 -12.87
C LYS A 64 15.04 12.09 -12.02
N GLY A 65 15.12 12.30 -10.70
CA GLY A 65 15.55 11.27 -9.76
C GLY A 65 14.61 10.07 -9.78
N VAL A 66 13.29 10.31 -9.80
CA VAL A 66 12.28 9.25 -9.90
C VAL A 66 12.48 8.45 -11.18
N SER A 67 12.68 9.12 -12.32
CA SER A 67 12.91 8.46 -13.61
C SER A 67 14.15 7.57 -13.56
N VAL A 68 15.23 8.03 -12.92
CA VAL A 68 16.45 7.24 -12.75
C VAL A 68 16.18 6.01 -11.87
N TYR A 69 15.48 6.17 -10.77
CA TYR A 69 15.15 5.04 -9.88
C TYR A 69 14.30 3.99 -10.60
N ILE A 70 13.28 4.42 -11.33
CA ILE A 70 12.42 3.50 -12.09
C ILE A 70 13.22 2.82 -13.20
N GLY A 71 14.01 3.58 -13.94
CA GLY A 71 14.82 3.05 -15.05
C GLY A 71 15.92 2.10 -14.61
N SER A 72 16.43 2.26 -13.37
CA SER A 72 17.49 1.39 -12.85
C SER A 72 16.98 0.22 -12.01
N HIS A 73 15.67 0.10 -11.85
CA HIS A 73 15.06 -0.93 -11.00
C HIS A 73 15.51 -2.34 -11.40
N ASP A 74 15.43 -2.67 -12.69
CA ASP A 74 15.80 -4.01 -13.17
C ASP A 74 17.27 -4.33 -12.87
N ASN A 75 18.15 -3.36 -13.05
CA ASN A 75 19.58 -3.51 -12.73
C ASN A 75 19.78 -3.69 -11.22
N ARG A 76 19.02 -2.97 -10.40
CA ARG A 76 19.09 -3.09 -8.94
C ARG A 76 18.57 -4.43 -8.45
N MET A 77 17.68 -5.08 -9.20
CA MET A 77 17.17 -6.41 -8.88
C MET A 77 18.25 -7.50 -8.93
N ALA A 78 19.40 -7.22 -9.54
CA ALA A 78 20.55 -8.11 -9.47
C ALA A 78 21.21 -8.13 -8.08
N ASP A 79 20.99 -7.10 -7.27
CA ASP A 79 21.46 -7.03 -5.89
C ASP A 79 20.45 -7.72 -4.96
N LYS A 80 20.90 -8.76 -4.27
CA LYS A 80 20.05 -9.54 -3.36
C LYS A 80 19.43 -8.68 -2.26
N LYS A 81 20.20 -7.76 -1.70
CA LYS A 81 19.74 -6.87 -0.63
C LYS A 81 18.56 -6.02 -1.09
N TYR A 82 18.69 -5.43 -2.26
CA TYR A 82 17.62 -4.63 -2.87
C TYR A 82 16.39 -5.51 -3.17
N THR A 83 16.62 -6.65 -3.80
CA THR A 83 15.54 -7.57 -4.22
C THR A 83 14.74 -8.07 -3.03
N ILE A 84 15.42 -8.48 -1.95
CA ILE A 84 14.75 -8.98 -0.75
C ILE A 84 13.86 -7.89 -0.15
N LYS A 85 14.39 -6.69 0.00
CA LYS A 85 13.65 -5.56 0.57
C LYS A 85 12.50 -5.13 -0.33
N TYR A 86 12.73 -5.04 -1.63
CA TYR A 86 11.68 -4.71 -2.60
C TYR A 86 10.53 -5.72 -2.53
N LYS A 87 10.84 -7.01 -2.54
CA LYS A 87 9.82 -8.06 -2.48
C LYS A 87 9.05 -8.02 -1.16
N LYS A 88 9.73 -7.71 -0.04
CA LYS A 88 9.07 -7.57 1.27
C LYS A 88 8.12 -6.38 1.29
N VAL A 89 8.53 -5.24 0.74
CA VAL A 89 7.66 -4.06 0.65
C VAL A 89 6.46 -4.37 -0.23
N LYS A 90 6.70 -4.99 -1.38
CA LYS A 90 5.65 -5.37 -2.32
C LYS A 90 4.64 -6.30 -1.65
N ALA A 91 5.12 -7.34 -0.97
CA ALA A 91 4.26 -8.29 -0.26
C ALA A 91 3.49 -7.61 0.88
N PHE A 92 4.12 -6.69 1.59
CA PHE A 92 3.48 -5.92 2.67
C PHE A 92 2.32 -5.08 2.11
N VAL A 93 2.53 -4.39 1.00
CA VAL A 93 1.51 -3.55 0.37
C VAL A 93 0.39 -4.40 -0.20
N GLU A 94 0.72 -5.50 -0.88
CA GLU A 94 -0.28 -6.45 -1.41
C GLU A 94 -1.09 -7.07 -0.28
N GLY A 95 -0.44 -7.42 0.81
CA GLY A 95 -1.12 -7.94 2.00
C GLY A 95 -2.09 -6.94 2.60
N TYR A 96 -1.72 -5.67 2.65
CA TYR A 96 -2.60 -4.59 3.10
C TYR A 96 -3.82 -4.46 2.18
N GLU A 97 -3.62 -4.44 0.87
CA GLU A 97 -4.72 -4.35 -0.10
C GLU A 97 -5.65 -5.54 0.02
N HIS A 98 -5.09 -6.74 0.10
CA HIS A 98 -5.88 -7.95 0.26
C HIS A 98 -6.67 -7.94 1.57
N SER A 99 -6.05 -7.55 2.68
CA SER A 99 -6.73 -7.42 3.98
C SER A 99 -7.86 -6.39 3.91
N ASN A 100 -7.61 -5.28 3.22
CA ASN A 100 -8.61 -4.22 3.07
C ASN A 100 -9.79 -4.71 2.23
N GLU A 101 -9.55 -5.42 1.13
CA GLU A 101 -10.60 -6.03 0.31
C GLU A 101 -11.38 -7.07 1.11
N VAL A 102 -10.69 -7.95 1.84
CA VAL A 102 -11.32 -8.97 2.67
C VAL A 102 -12.17 -8.31 3.77
N ASN A 103 -11.68 -7.24 4.39
CA ASN A 103 -12.43 -6.50 5.41
C ASN A 103 -13.67 -5.85 4.82
N VAL A 104 -13.56 -5.23 3.64
CA VAL A 104 -14.72 -4.65 2.94
C VAL A 104 -15.73 -5.74 2.61
N ASN A 105 -15.27 -6.86 2.07
CA ASN A 105 -16.13 -8.00 1.75
C ASN A 105 -16.79 -8.57 3.00
N ARG A 106 -16.05 -8.70 4.10
CA ARG A 106 -16.59 -9.14 5.39
C ARG A 106 -17.66 -8.20 5.92
N LEU A 107 -17.42 -6.89 5.82
CA LEU A 107 -18.40 -5.89 6.23
C LEU A 107 -19.67 -6.00 5.39
N ASN A 108 -19.54 -6.16 4.08
CA ASN A 108 -20.67 -6.34 3.19
C ASN A 108 -21.42 -7.64 3.48
N GLU A 109 -20.69 -8.75 3.68
CA GLU A 109 -21.27 -10.04 4.03
C GLU A 109 -21.97 -9.99 5.38
N THR A 110 -21.34 -9.35 6.38
CA THR A 110 -21.91 -9.21 7.71
C THR A 110 -23.18 -8.37 7.67
N SER A 111 -23.16 -7.27 6.90
CA SER A 111 -24.35 -6.43 6.73
C SER A 111 -25.49 -7.20 6.06
N ALA A 112 -25.19 -7.98 5.01
CA ALA A 112 -26.17 -8.82 4.34
C ALA A 112 -26.73 -9.89 5.29
N LYS A 113 -25.88 -10.52 6.10
CA LYS A 113 -26.28 -11.51 7.08
C LYS A 113 -27.16 -10.89 8.17
N VAL A 114 -26.81 -9.72 8.65
CA VAL A 114 -27.59 -9.01 9.67
C VAL A 114 -28.97 -8.67 9.13
N ILE A 115 -29.05 -8.16 7.91
CA ILE A 115 -30.32 -7.87 7.25
C ILE A 115 -31.18 -9.14 7.10
N ALA A 116 -30.56 -10.24 6.64
CA ALA A 116 -31.23 -11.52 6.48
C ALA A 116 -31.73 -12.06 7.83
N MET A 117 -30.93 -11.91 8.88
CA MET A 117 -31.32 -12.32 10.23
C MET A 117 -32.47 -11.49 10.78
N GLN A 118 -32.46 -10.18 10.53
CA GLN A 118 -33.54 -9.27 10.92
C GLN A 118 -34.83 -9.62 10.18
N GLU A 119 -34.77 -9.89 8.89
CA GLU A 119 -35.92 -10.31 8.10
C GLU A 119 -36.52 -11.62 8.64
N ARG A 120 -35.67 -12.59 8.97
CA ARG A 120 -36.08 -13.85 9.56
C ARG A 120 -36.74 -13.63 10.92
N TYR A 121 -36.13 -12.77 11.72
CA TYR A 121 -36.64 -12.46 13.07
C TYR A 121 -38.02 -11.81 12.95
N GLU A 122 -38.17 -10.85 12.09
CA GLU A 122 -39.43 -10.16 11.84
C GLU A 122 -40.49 -11.14 11.32
N HIS A 123 -40.12 -12.02 10.40
CA HIS A 123 -41.01 -13.04 9.86
C HIS A 123 -41.48 -14.00 10.94
N LEU A 124 -40.56 -14.48 11.79
CA LEU A 124 -40.89 -15.33 12.94
C LEU A 124 -41.79 -14.61 13.94
N LYS A 125 -41.54 -13.34 14.18
CA LYS A 125 -42.33 -12.51 15.06
C LYS A 125 -43.75 -12.35 14.52
N GLU A 126 -43.90 -12.12 13.22
CA GLU A 126 -45.20 -12.05 12.56
C GLU A 126 -45.96 -13.35 12.68
N LEU A 127 -45.30 -14.49 12.46
CA LEU A 127 -45.90 -15.83 12.62
C LEU A 127 -46.37 -16.09 14.05
N LEU A 128 -45.58 -15.60 15.03
CA LEU A 128 -45.93 -15.76 16.44
C LEU A 128 -47.03 -14.83 16.90
N THR A 129 -47.17 -13.65 16.26
CA THR A 129 -48.16 -12.64 16.64
C THR A 129 -49.43 -12.71 15.81
N SER A 130 -49.44 -13.44 14.70
CA SER A 130 -50.58 -13.57 13.82
C SER A 130 -51.56 -14.65 14.26
N ASN A 131 -51.31 -15.25 15.38
CA ASN A 131 -52.26 -16.20 16.01
C ASN A 131 -53.17 -15.43 16.96
#